data_bc9587ba7909161ce596819dbc27bee2
#
_entry.id   bc9587ba7909161ce596819dbc27bee2
#
_cell.length_a   1.000
_cell.length_b   1.000
_cell.length_c   1.000
_cell.angle_alpha   90.00
_cell.angle_beta   90.00
_cell.angle_gamma   90.00
#
_symmetry.space_group_name_H-M   'P 1'
#
loop_
_entity.id
_entity.type
_entity.pdbx_description
1 polymer ?
#
loop_
_entity_poly.entity_id
_entity_poly.type
_entity_poly.pdbx_seq_one_letter_code
_entity_poly.pdbx_strand_id
1 'polypeptide(L)'
;MNHLSIDPKLYTERPNPEGRLPREMAVYDLLDNLQVPYTRIDHDAAMTIEDCQGVDRLLGIDICKNLFLCNAQKTRFYLLLMPDSKQFKTKDLSKQINSSRLSFAPAELMEEILGVTPGSATVLALMNDTDNRVQLIIDEDVTACEDFGCHPCINTSSLKLKTSDVLDKILPAVHHSPIFVKL
;
A
#
# COMPACT_ATOMS: atom_id res chain seq x y z
N MET A 1 27.43 8.11 -2.55
CA MET A 1 25.95 8.12 -2.40
C MET A 1 25.41 7.34 -3.59
N ASN A 2 24.84 6.15 -3.37
CA ASN A 2 24.17 5.44 -4.44
C ASN A 2 22.87 6.22 -4.71
N HIS A 3 22.80 6.89 -5.84
CA HIS A 3 21.54 7.47 -6.30
C HIS A 3 20.62 6.33 -6.71
N LEU A 4 19.37 6.33 -6.20
CA LEU A 4 18.31 5.44 -6.67
C LEU A 4 18.17 5.59 -8.20
N SER A 5 18.27 4.49 -8.91
CA SER A 5 17.96 4.48 -10.34
C SER A 5 16.44 4.42 -10.50
N ILE A 6 15.88 5.41 -11.19
CA ILE A 6 14.46 5.48 -11.52
C ILE A 6 14.35 5.48 -13.05
N ASP A 7 13.57 4.57 -13.61
CA ASP A 7 13.19 4.65 -15.02
C ASP A 7 12.22 5.83 -15.17
N PRO A 8 12.57 6.92 -15.85
CA PRO A 8 11.71 8.09 -15.95
C PRO A 8 10.48 7.87 -16.83
N LYS A 9 10.36 6.71 -17.45
CA LYS A 9 9.23 6.37 -18.32
C LYS A 9 8.02 5.96 -17.48
N LEU A 10 6.89 6.57 -17.78
CA LEU A 10 5.60 6.19 -17.23
C LEU A 10 4.92 5.17 -18.15
N TYR A 11 4.45 4.08 -17.56
CA TYR A 11 3.78 2.99 -18.24
C TYR A 11 2.31 2.93 -17.85
N THR A 12 1.43 2.69 -18.80
CA THR A 12 -0.01 2.52 -18.57
C THR A 12 -0.48 1.09 -18.87
N GLU A 13 0.46 0.21 -19.13
CA GLU A 13 0.25 -1.21 -19.45
C GLU A 13 1.02 -2.11 -18.50
N ARG A 14 0.55 -3.36 -18.38
CA ARG A 14 1.23 -4.35 -17.54
C ARG A 14 2.65 -4.61 -18.04
N PRO A 15 3.60 -4.86 -17.12
CA PRO A 15 4.96 -5.18 -17.51
C PRO A 15 5.06 -6.59 -18.14
N ASN A 16 6.14 -6.82 -18.90
CA ASN A 16 6.52 -8.17 -19.26
C ASN A 16 6.75 -9.00 -17.98
N PRO A 17 6.17 -10.20 -17.85
CA PRO A 17 6.33 -11.04 -16.66
C PRO A 17 7.76 -11.58 -16.47
N GLU A 18 8.60 -11.55 -17.50
CA GLU A 18 9.98 -12.01 -17.41
C GLU A 18 10.78 -11.22 -16.35
N GLY A 19 11.35 -11.93 -15.36
CA GLY A 19 12.09 -11.32 -14.25
C GLY A 19 11.24 -10.66 -13.17
N ARG A 20 9.89 -10.72 -13.26
CA ARG A 20 8.95 -10.18 -12.26
C ARG A 20 8.51 -11.24 -11.26
N LEU A 21 8.21 -10.80 -10.03
CA LEU A 21 7.73 -11.71 -9.00
C LEU A 21 6.25 -12.07 -9.21
N PRO A 22 5.83 -13.31 -8.93
CA PRO A 22 4.42 -13.72 -9.06
C PRO A 22 3.45 -12.82 -8.30
N ARG A 23 3.83 -12.36 -7.10
CA ARG A 23 3.00 -11.45 -6.27
C ARG A 23 2.78 -10.09 -6.92
N GLU A 24 3.76 -9.59 -7.66
CA GLU A 24 3.64 -8.37 -8.45
C GLU A 24 2.68 -8.60 -9.63
N MET A 25 2.87 -9.68 -10.38
CA MET A 25 2.05 -9.97 -11.55
C MET A 25 0.58 -10.22 -11.17
N ALA A 26 0.31 -10.81 -10.01
CA ALA A 26 -1.04 -10.97 -9.49
C ALA A 26 -1.77 -9.63 -9.27
N VAL A 27 -1.05 -8.55 -8.93
CA VAL A 27 -1.63 -7.20 -8.84
C VAL A 27 -2.13 -6.74 -10.21
N TYR A 28 -1.35 -6.92 -11.26
CA TYR A 28 -1.78 -6.53 -12.62
C TYR A 28 -2.95 -7.39 -13.10
N ASP A 29 -2.99 -8.68 -12.76
CA ASP A 29 -4.14 -9.53 -13.04
C ASP A 29 -5.41 -8.99 -12.36
N LEU A 30 -5.32 -8.58 -11.11
CA LEU A 30 -6.44 -7.95 -10.38
C LEU A 30 -6.90 -6.65 -11.06
N LEU A 31 -5.97 -5.75 -11.36
CA LEU A 31 -6.28 -4.45 -11.98
C LEU A 31 -6.90 -4.62 -13.37
N ASP A 32 -6.36 -5.53 -14.19
CA ASP A 32 -6.86 -5.83 -15.53
C ASP A 32 -8.28 -6.43 -15.46
N ASN A 33 -8.52 -7.38 -14.54
CA ASN A 33 -9.85 -7.99 -14.33
C ASN A 33 -10.90 -6.98 -13.89
N LEU A 34 -10.51 -6.00 -13.08
CA LEU A 34 -11.40 -4.93 -12.61
C LEU A 34 -11.48 -3.75 -13.58
N GLN A 35 -10.72 -3.78 -14.67
CA GLN A 35 -10.60 -2.67 -15.61
C GLN A 35 -10.23 -1.35 -14.92
N VAL A 36 -9.30 -1.43 -13.96
CA VAL A 36 -8.77 -0.27 -13.24
C VAL A 36 -7.55 0.26 -13.99
N PRO A 37 -7.61 1.47 -14.56
CA PRO A 37 -6.45 2.07 -15.20
C PRO A 37 -5.42 2.50 -14.15
N TYR A 38 -4.15 2.43 -14.52
CA TYR A 38 -3.04 2.86 -13.66
C TYR A 38 -1.92 3.51 -14.47
N THR A 39 -1.08 4.25 -13.76
CA THR A 39 0.22 4.67 -14.26
C THR A 39 1.28 4.00 -13.39
N ARG A 40 2.27 3.37 -14.02
CA ARG A 40 3.36 2.65 -13.37
C ARG A 40 4.70 3.31 -13.65
N ILE A 41 5.58 3.29 -12.66
CA ILE A 41 6.99 3.64 -12.77
C ILE A 41 7.83 2.55 -12.12
N ASP A 42 8.94 2.18 -12.76
CA ASP A 42 9.90 1.21 -12.23
C ASP A 42 11.12 1.93 -11.66
N HIS A 43 11.66 1.41 -10.55
CA HIS A 43 12.80 2.00 -9.85
C HIS A 43 13.54 0.93 -9.06
N ASP A 44 14.76 1.22 -8.63
CA ASP A 44 15.44 0.40 -7.64
C ASP A 44 14.66 0.38 -6.32
N ALA A 45 14.95 -0.56 -5.44
CA ALA A 45 14.31 -0.63 -4.14
C ALA A 45 14.49 0.67 -3.37
N ALA A 46 13.39 1.41 -3.18
CA ALA A 46 13.38 2.65 -2.42
C ALA A 46 13.51 2.33 -0.92
N MET A 47 14.64 2.71 -0.32
CA MET A 47 14.98 2.39 1.06
C MET A 47 14.96 3.64 1.97
N THR A 48 14.92 4.83 1.38
CA THR A 48 14.92 6.11 2.10
C THR A 48 13.75 6.99 1.68
N ILE A 49 13.43 7.98 2.51
CA ILE A 49 12.39 8.99 2.20
C ILE A 49 12.79 9.80 0.94
N GLU A 50 14.08 10.10 0.77
CA GLU A 50 14.57 10.82 -0.41
C GLU A 50 14.38 10.01 -1.69
N ASP A 51 14.55 8.69 -1.63
CA ASP A 51 14.26 7.79 -2.75
C ASP A 51 12.77 7.88 -3.15
N CYS A 52 11.87 7.82 -2.18
CA CYS A 52 10.42 7.94 -2.42
C CYS A 52 10.05 9.27 -3.06
N GLN A 53 10.61 10.39 -2.60
CA GLN A 53 10.35 11.73 -3.15
C GLN A 53 10.70 11.85 -4.64
N GLY A 54 11.69 11.10 -5.12
CA GLY A 54 12.04 11.04 -6.55
C GLY A 54 10.91 10.40 -7.37
N VAL A 55 10.38 9.28 -6.87
CA VAL A 55 9.27 8.53 -7.48
C VAL A 55 8.00 9.37 -7.46
N ASP A 56 7.67 9.97 -6.31
CA ASP A 56 6.47 10.79 -6.10
C ASP A 56 6.40 11.95 -7.09
N ARG A 57 7.52 12.66 -7.29
CA ARG A 57 7.60 13.76 -8.27
C ARG A 57 7.31 13.32 -9.70
N LEU A 58 7.81 12.14 -10.10
CA LEU A 58 7.61 11.63 -11.45
C LEU A 58 6.18 11.13 -11.66
N LEU A 59 5.56 10.50 -10.65
CA LEU A 59 4.17 10.10 -10.70
C LEU A 59 3.20 11.27 -10.49
N GLY A 60 3.67 12.40 -9.93
CA GLY A 60 2.85 13.55 -9.60
C GLY A 60 1.85 13.28 -8.47
N ILE A 61 2.25 12.48 -7.49
CA ILE A 61 1.47 12.12 -6.30
C ILE A 61 2.39 11.97 -5.09
N ASP A 62 1.79 12.00 -3.90
CA ASP A 62 2.46 11.57 -2.67
C ASP A 62 2.01 10.14 -2.35
N ILE A 63 2.95 9.19 -2.34
CA ILE A 63 2.65 7.80 -1.95
C ILE A 63 2.42 7.77 -0.45
N CYS A 64 1.28 7.24 -0.03
CA CYS A 64 0.93 7.16 1.39
C CYS A 64 1.76 6.10 2.13
N LYS A 65 1.98 6.33 3.43
CA LYS A 65 2.53 5.31 4.32
C LYS A 65 1.55 4.16 4.46
N ASN A 66 2.07 2.95 4.40
CA ASN A 66 1.33 1.73 4.66
C ASN A 66 1.96 1.04 5.87
N LEU A 67 1.25 1.05 7.01
CA LEU A 67 1.76 0.54 8.28
C LEU A 67 0.99 -0.71 8.67
N PHE A 68 1.68 -1.85 8.75
CA PHE A 68 1.08 -3.09 9.20
C PHE A 68 1.26 -3.25 10.71
N LEU A 69 0.14 -3.25 11.42
CA LEU A 69 0.06 -3.17 12.88
C LEU A 69 -0.65 -4.37 13.46
N CYS A 70 -0.41 -4.64 14.75
CA CYS A 70 -1.15 -5.65 15.50
C CYS A 70 -1.40 -5.19 16.95
N ASN A 71 -2.38 -5.82 17.60
CA ASN A 71 -2.57 -5.69 19.04
C ASN A 71 -1.48 -6.44 19.82
N ALA A 72 -1.41 -6.23 21.13
CA ALA A 72 -0.39 -6.83 22.01
C ALA A 72 -0.38 -8.37 21.95
N GLN A 73 -1.54 -8.99 21.78
CA GLN A 73 -1.72 -10.44 21.71
C GLN A 73 -1.46 -11.02 20.31
N LYS A 74 -1.23 -10.16 19.29
CA LYS A 74 -1.07 -10.56 17.87
C LYS A 74 -2.25 -11.39 17.35
N THR A 75 -3.45 -11.05 17.78
CA THR A 75 -4.70 -11.70 17.37
C THR A 75 -5.56 -10.84 16.45
N ARG A 76 -5.25 -9.55 16.37
CA ARG A 76 -5.90 -8.59 15.47
C ARG A 76 -4.84 -7.81 14.70
N PHE A 77 -5.04 -7.72 13.42
CA PHE A 77 -4.12 -7.06 12.49
C PHE A 77 -4.80 -5.89 11.80
N TYR A 78 -4.01 -4.87 11.49
CA TYR A 78 -4.49 -3.64 10.89
C TYR A 78 -3.51 -3.20 9.80
N LEU A 79 -4.03 -2.77 8.68
CA LEU A 79 -3.26 -2.05 7.67
C LEU A 79 -3.72 -0.59 7.70
N LEU A 80 -2.84 0.31 8.12
CA LEU A 80 -3.10 1.74 8.16
C LEU A 80 -2.49 2.41 6.94
N LEU A 81 -3.31 3.15 6.19
CA LEU A 81 -2.88 4.07 5.15
C LEU A 81 -2.99 5.50 5.68
N MET A 82 -1.90 6.25 5.62
CA MET A 82 -1.86 7.64 6.06
C MET A 82 -0.91 8.47 5.21
N PRO A 83 -1.09 9.81 5.12
CA PRO A 83 -0.17 10.68 4.40
C PRO A 83 1.26 10.55 4.92
N ASP A 84 2.25 10.57 4.01
CA ASP A 84 3.66 10.48 4.39
C ASP A 84 4.11 11.64 5.28
N SER A 85 3.54 12.82 5.09
CA SER A 85 3.82 14.03 5.86
C SER A 85 3.38 13.99 7.32
N LYS A 86 2.45 13.09 7.69
CA LYS A 86 1.94 12.98 9.06
C LYS A 86 2.81 12.09 9.92
N GLN A 87 3.00 12.48 11.19
CA GLN A 87 3.67 11.67 12.19
C GLN A 87 2.70 10.64 12.79
N PHE A 88 3.02 9.35 12.67
CA PHE A 88 2.22 8.28 13.26
C PHE A 88 2.42 8.19 14.77
N LYS A 89 1.30 8.14 15.51
CA LYS A 89 1.26 7.90 16.94
C LYS A 89 0.26 6.78 17.25
N THR A 90 0.75 5.66 17.72
CA THR A 90 -0.08 4.48 18.03
C THR A 90 -1.22 4.78 19.00
N LYS A 91 -1.00 5.69 19.98
CA LYS A 91 -2.00 6.09 20.95
C LYS A 91 -3.22 6.76 20.31
N ASP A 92 -2.99 7.62 19.32
CA ASP A 92 -4.07 8.36 18.67
C ASP A 92 -4.93 7.41 17.83
N LEU A 93 -4.30 6.49 17.11
CA LEU A 93 -5.01 5.46 16.37
C LEU A 93 -5.78 4.52 17.30
N SER A 94 -5.13 3.97 18.34
CA SER A 94 -5.77 3.04 19.28
C SER A 94 -7.03 3.61 19.90
N LYS A 95 -7.03 4.91 20.21
CA LYS A 95 -8.19 5.62 20.76
C LYS A 95 -9.35 5.68 19.75
N GLN A 96 -9.08 6.00 18.49
CA GLN A 96 -10.10 6.15 17.46
C GLN A 96 -10.76 4.82 17.08
N ILE A 97 -9.98 3.72 17.02
CA ILE A 97 -10.51 2.40 16.66
C ILE A 97 -10.90 1.55 17.89
N ASN A 98 -10.87 2.14 19.09
CA ASN A 98 -11.17 1.46 20.34
C ASN A 98 -10.40 0.13 20.52
N SER A 99 -9.10 0.18 20.24
CA SER A 99 -8.19 -0.96 20.34
C SER A 99 -7.31 -0.88 21.58
N SER A 100 -6.81 -2.03 22.04
CA SER A 100 -5.68 -2.08 22.96
C SER A 100 -4.42 -1.48 22.31
N ARG A 101 -3.33 -1.39 23.09
CA ARG A 101 -2.05 -0.88 22.57
C ARG A 101 -1.65 -1.59 21.27
N LEU A 102 -1.35 -0.80 20.25
CA LEU A 102 -0.86 -1.27 18.95
C LEU A 102 0.66 -1.22 18.88
N SER A 103 1.22 -2.11 18.07
CA SER A 103 2.63 -2.13 17.67
C SER A 103 2.76 -2.53 16.21
N PHE A 104 3.93 -2.32 15.61
CA PHE A 104 4.19 -2.89 14.30
C PHE A 104 4.14 -4.41 14.36
N ALA A 105 3.47 -5.00 13.39
CA ALA A 105 3.42 -6.45 13.26
C ALA A 105 4.78 -6.99 12.80
N PRO A 106 5.20 -8.19 13.28
CA PRO A 106 6.41 -8.84 12.78
C PRO A 106 6.40 -9.08 11.28
N ALA A 107 7.60 -9.05 10.66
CA ALA A 107 7.76 -9.26 9.22
C ALA A 107 7.21 -10.62 8.76
N GLU A 108 7.37 -11.66 9.59
CA GLU A 108 6.89 -13.01 9.30
C GLU A 108 5.36 -13.05 9.18
N LEU A 109 4.65 -12.28 10.01
CA LEU A 109 3.19 -12.18 9.94
C LEU A 109 2.73 -11.32 8.75
N MET A 110 3.51 -10.31 8.36
CA MET A 110 3.24 -9.56 7.13
C MET A 110 3.35 -10.47 5.90
N GLU A 111 4.39 -11.29 5.84
CA GLU A 111 4.57 -12.25 4.75
C GLU A 111 3.51 -13.35 4.75
N GLU A 112 3.18 -13.89 5.92
CA GLU A 112 2.14 -14.92 6.08
C GLU A 112 0.76 -14.43 5.63
N ILE A 113 0.36 -13.23 6.06
CA ILE A 113 -1.01 -12.72 5.89
C ILE A 113 -1.18 -11.94 4.58
N LEU A 114 -0.22 -11.08 4.27
CA LEU A 114 -0.29 -10.17 3.13
C LEU A 114 0.57 -10.62 1.94
N GLY A 115 1.43 -11.62 2.10
CA GLY A 115 2.32 -12.10 1.03
C GLY A 115 3.38 -11.08 0.61
N VAL A 116 3.68 -10.08 1.45
CA VAL A 116 4.65 -9.01 1.16
C VAL A 116 5.70 -8.90 2.25
N THR A 117 6.83 -8.31 1.90
CA THR A 117 7.95 -8.06 2.82
C THR A 117 7.93 -6.61 3.31
N PRO A 118 8.63 -6.28 4.41
CA PRO A 118 8.79 -4.89 4.86
C PRO A 118 9.27 -3.98 3.73
N GLY A 119 8.67 -2.78 3.64
CA GLY A 119 8.89 -1.85 2.53
C GLY A 119 7.99 -2.07 1.31
N SER A 120 7.24 -3.19 1.26
CA SER A 120 6.31 -3.49 0.16
C SER A 120 4.84 -3.55 0.60
N ALA A 121 4.54 -3.16 1.86
CA ALA A 121 3.17 -3.11 2.35
C ALA A 121 2.31 -2.19 1.48
N THR A 122 1.12 -2.65 1.14
CA THR A 122 0.23 -1.96 0.21
C THR A 122 -1.22 -2.42 0.40
N VAL A 123 -2.17 -1.54 0.10
CA VAL A 123 -3.60 -1.87 0.06
C VAL A 123 -3.90 -3.03 -0.90
N LEU A 124 -3.13 -3.15 -1.98
CA LEU A 124 -3.30 -4.21 -2.98
C LEU A 124 -2.97 -5.62 -2.44
N ALA A 125 -2.14 -5.69 -1.38
CA ALA A 125 -1.82 -6.96 -0.71
C ALA A 125 -3.02 -7.57 0.04
N LEU A 126 -4.09 -6.80 0.28
CA LEU A 126 -5.33 -7.32 0.87
C LEU A 126 -6.00 -8.40 0.00
N MET A 127 -5.67 -8.49 -1.29
CA MET A 127 -6.11 -9.61 -2.12
C MET A 127 -5.62 -10.98 -1.63
N ASN A 128 -4.56 -11.02 -0.82
CA ASN A 128 -4.00 -12.24 -0.24
C ASN A 128 -4.63 -12.59 1.11
N ASP A 129 -5.29 -11.63 1.78
CA ASP A 129 -5.98 -11.85 3.06
C ASP A 129 -7.41 -12.37 2.84
N THR A 130 -7.53 -13.58 2.32
CA THR A 130 -8.82 -14.20 2.00
C THR A 130 -9.67 -14.51 3.22
N ASP A 131 -9.08 -14.59 4.39
CA ASP A 131 -9.76 -14.87 5.66
C ASP A 131 -10.21 -13.59 6.39
N ASN A 132 -9.99 -12.41 5.81
CA ASN A 132 -10.29 -11.10 6.40
C ASN A 132 -9.69 -10.92 7.82
N ARG A 133 -8.44 -11.33 7.99
CA ARG A 133 -7.70 -11.18 9.25
C ARG A 133 -7.27 -9.75 9.52
N VAL A 134 -7.17 -8.93 8.46
CA VAL A 134 -6.66 -7.55 8.50
C VAL A 134 -7.81 -6.55 8.40
N GLN A 135 -7.94 -5.69 9.40
CA GLN A 135 -8.81 -4.52 9.30
C GLN A 135 -8.07 -3.39 8.58
N LEU A 136 -8.60 -2.96 7.45
CA LEU A 136 -8.10 -1.78 6.76
C LEU A 136 -8.54 -0.51 7.48
N ILE A 137 -7.58 0.41 7.67
CA ILE A 137 -7.80 1.74 8.26
C ILE A 137 -7.21 2.76 7.30
N ILE A 138 -7.97 3.81 7.01
CA ILE A 138 -7.54 4.88 6.09
C ILE A 138 -7.71 6.22 6.80
N ASP A 139 -6.63 7.00 6.83
CA ASP A 139 -6.72 8.41 7.24
C ASP A 139 -7.51 9.18 6.18
N GLU A 140 -8.48 10.01 6.61
CA GLU A 140 -9.38 10.76 5.72
C GLU A 140 -8.63 11.61 4.70
N ASP A 141 -7.44 12.14 5.04
CA ASP A 141 -6.66 12.97 4.13
C ASP A 141 -6.11 12.18 2.93
N VAL A 142 -5.93 10.86 3.05
CA VAL A 142 -5.56 10.01 1.90
C VAL A 142 -6.69 9.97 0.88
N THR A 143 -7.94 9.88 1.33
CA THR A 143 -9.10 9.80 0.44
C THR A 143 -9.57 11.16 -0.09
N ALA A 144 -9.06 12.25 0.47
CA ALA A 144 -9.30 13.59 -0.04
C ALA A 144 -8.54 13.87 -1.36
N CYS A 145 -7.50 13.07 -1.67
CA CYS A 145 -6.75 13.18 -2.91
C CYS A 145 -7.47 12.42 -4.04
N GLU A 146 -7.47 13.00 -5.25
CA GLU A 146 -8.05 12.37 -6.44
C GLU A 146 -7.28 11.12 -6.85
N ASP A 147 -5.94 11.18 -6.74
CA ASP A 147 -5.03 10.12 -7.11
C ASP A 147 -4.46 9.44 -5.86
N PHE A 148 -4.23 8.14 -5.98
CA PHE A 148 -3.75 7.26 -4.93
C PHE A 148 -2.46 6.59 -5.35
N GLY A 149 -1.41 6.70 -4.52
CA GLY A 149 -0.10 6.09 -4.77
C GLY A 149 0.10 4.84 -3.92
N CYS A 150 0.56 3.76 -4.53
CA CYS A 150 0.86 2.52 -3.83
C CYS A 150 1.91 1.67 -4.57
N HIS A 151 2.34 0.57 -3.94
CA HIS A 151 3.22 -0.42 -4.53
C HIS A 151 2.45 -1.63 -5.06
N PRO A 152 2.88 -2.26 -6.17
CA PRO A 152 2.31 -3.52 -6.65
C PRO A 152 2.89 -4.74 -5.91
N CYS A 153 2.82 -4.77 -4.57
CA CYS A 153 3.36 -5.83 -3.69
C CYS A 153 4.89 -6.01 -3.75
N ILE A 154 5.60 -5.06 -4.34
CA ILE A 154 7.08 -4.97 -4.39
C ILE A 154 7.49 -3.51 -4.23
N ASN A 155 8.72 -3.26 -3.78
CA ASN A 155 9.23 -1.89 -3.60
C ASN A 155 10.17 -1.42 -4.73
N THR A 156 10.12 -2.08 -5.88
CA THR A 156 10.88 -1.72 -7.09
C THR A 156 9.98 -1.19 -8.21
N SER A 157 8.71 -0.97 -7.89
CA SER A 157 7.74 -0.33 -8.77
C SER A 157 6.70 0.41 -7.93
N SER A 158 6.14 1.47 -8.49
CA SER A 158 5.07 2.25 -7.87
C SER A 158 3.96 2.52 -8.87
N LEU A 159 2.73 2.56 -8.37
CA LEU A 159 1.52 2.77 -9.14
C LEU A 159 0.80 4.04 -8.70
N LYS A 160 0.21 4.73 -9.66
CA LYS A 160 -0.81 5.75 -9.46
C LYS A 160 -2.14 5.23 -9.96
N LEU A 161 -3.15 5.26 -9.09
CA LEU A 161 -4.53 4.85 -9.34
C LEU A 161 -5.46 6.03 -9.04
N LYS A 162 -6.72 5.95 -9.47
CA LYS A 162 -7.75 6.83 -8.94
C LYS A 162 -8.20 6.37 -7.56
N THR A 163 -8.31 7.28 -6.61
CA THR A 163 -8.81 6.98 -5.26
C THR A 163 -10.19 6.34 -5.30
N SER A 164 -11.07 6.80 -6.19
CA SER A 164 -12.40 6.21 -6.40
C SER A 164 -12.32 4.75 -6.86
N ASP A 165 -11.39 4.40 -7.76
CA ASP A 165 -11.24 3.00 -8.19
C ASP A 165 -10.74 2.10 -7.06
N VAL A 166 -9.88 2.62 -6.18
CA VAL A 166 -9.46 1.87 -4.97
C VAL A 166 -10.66 1.59 -4.07
N LEU A 167 -11.46 2.62 -3.76
CA LEU A 167 -12.58 2.51 -2.83
C LEU A 167 -13.77 1.73 -3.41
N ASP A 168 -14.11 1.95 -4.68
CA ASP A 168 -15.36 1.48 -5.27
C ASP A 168 -15.21 0.17 -6.06
N LYS A 169 -13.98 -0.18 -6.49
CA LYS A 169 -13.73 -1.39 -7.30
C LYS A 169 -12.80 -2.36 -6.58
N ILE A 170 -11.60 -1.90 -6.15
CA ILE A 170 -10.57 -2.80 -5.60
C ILE A 170 -11.00 -3.33 -4.23
N LEU A 171 -11.33 -2.46 -3.28
CA LEU A 171 -11.69 -2.89 -1.92
C LEU A 171 -12.89 -3.84 -1.89
N PRO A 172 -14.00 -3.59 -2.63
CA PRO A 172 -15.09 -4.56 -2.71
C PRO A 172 -14.66 -5.90 -3.32
N ALA A 173 -13.81 -5.89 -4.36
CA ALA A 173 -13.35 -7.11 -5.02
C ALA A 173 -12.47 -7.98 -4.12
N VAL A 174 -11.71 -7.36 -3.21
CA VAL A 174 -10.87 -8.09 -2.23
C VAL A 174 -11.59 -8.28 -0.88
N HIS A 175 -12.90 -7.97 -0.82
CA HIS A 175 -13.77 -8.16 0.36
C HIS A 175 -13.32 -7.44 1.63
N HIS A 176 -12.70 -6.25 1.48
CA HIS A 176 -12.28 -5.42 2.61
C HIS A 176 -13.04 -4.10 2.62
N SER A 177 -13.43 -3.67 3.83
CA SER A 177 -14.07 -2.38 4.07
C SER A 177 -13.22 -1.56 5.03
N PRO A 178 -12.93 -0.29 4.72
CA PRO A 178 -12.08 0.53 5.57
C PRO A 178 -12.83 1.10 6.77
N ILE A 179 -12.08 1.31 7.87
CA ILE A 179 -12.45 2.26 8.92
C ILE A 179 -11.71 3.56 8.63
N PHE A 180 -12.43 4.67 8.58
CA PHE A 180 -11.83 5.99 8.40
C PHE A 180 -11.46 6.61 9.74
N VAL A 181 -10.29 7.23 9.78
CA VAL A 181 -9.75 7.92 10.96
C VAL A 181 -9.19 9.28 10.58
N LYS A 182 -9.01 10.14 11.56
CA LYS A 182 -8.37 11.45 11.38
C LYS A 182 -7.17 11.54 12.33
N LEU A 183 -5.97 11.31 11.81
CA LEU A 183 -4.71 11.31 12.56
C LEU A 183 -3.96 12.62 12.46
#